data_c71323b7ebb866a72d02e150805017c5
#
_entry.id   c71323b7ebb866a72d02e150805017c5
#
_cell.length_a   1.000
_cell.length_b   1.000
_cell.length_c   1.000
_cell.angle_alpha   90.00
_cell.angle_beta   90.00
_cell.angle_gamma   90.00
#
_symmetry.space_group_name_H-M   'P 1'
#
loop_
_entity.id
_entity.type
_entity.pdbx_description
1 polymer ?
#
loop_
_entity_poly.entity_id
_entity_poly.type
_entity_poly.pdbx_seq_one_letter_code
_entity_poly.pdbx_strand_id
1 'polypeptide(L)'
;LTKRFEQIEDEMNNKIKRLKSYVADKALFLKTFEFVDEEDLELFLLESKPQSQRVDGISFSEILNGDYQKAVSYIQAHLVGKDILYPRHIIENYLTLLRTKDLIILAGDSGSGKTNLVKSFAKAVGGKSIIVPVKPNWTSSEDLLGYYNPLEKKYLATPFLEAMIEAQQNPEIPYFICLDEMNLARVEYYFADFLSLLETRDEDPEISLYAEDESAHVLSELKAVVDIIQSTKDKYSQNGVVNFIELLKDETLNSQLRLAFGFSDKDSLIKYHSEIRRMLSAVMTMPSSIKMPANVHIIGAINIDETTHYLSPKILDRAHIMRFESPLLSDWNEILAEVSEYEFDDISKPLIFDIDALGYRANYPKFDRENP
;
A
#
# COMPACT_ATOMS: atom_id res chain seq x y z
N LEU A 1 -24.02 -7.70 -20.60
CA LEU A 1 -24.06 -7.06 -19.27
C LEU A 1 -22.68 -6.61 -18.88
N THR A 2 -21.64 -7.44 -18.94
CA THR A 2 -20.26 -7.16 -18.51
C THR A 2 -19.65 -5.94 -19.22
N LYS A 3 -19.71 -5.86 -20.56
CA LYS A 3 -19.21 -4.69 -21.31
C LYS A 3 -19.88 -3.36 -20.97
N ARG A 4 -21.12 -3.40 -20.49
CA ARG A 4 -21.86 -2.21 -20.09
C ARG A 4 -21.47 -1.75 -18.68
N PHE A 5 -21.11 -2.69 -17.81
CA PHE A 5 -20.53 -2.40 -16.50
C PHE A 5 -19.13 -1.78 -16.63
N GLU A 6 -18.25 -2.38 -17.45
CA GLU A 6 -16.91 -1.85 -17.74
C GLU A 6 -16.96 -0.40 -18.28
N GLN A 7 -17.90 -0.11 -19.18
CA GLN A 7 -18.07 1.26 -19.72
C GLN A 7 -18.53 2.26 -18.65
N ILE A 8 -19.45 1.84 -17.77
CA ILE A 8 -19.93 2.71 -16.68
C ILE A 8 -18.80 2.96 -15.67
N GLU A 9 -18.02 1.93 -15.35
CA GLU A 9 -16.87 2.01 -14.45
C GLU A 9 -15.79 2.94 -15.01
N ASP A 10 -15.43 2.82 -16.27
CA ASP A 10 -14.50 3.73 -16.95
C ASP A 10 -14.98 5.18 -16.97
N GLU A 11 -16.28 5.40 -17.23
CA GLU A 11 -16.88 6.74 -17.20
C GLU A 11 -16.85 7.35 -15.80
N MET A 12 -17.12 6.54 -14.76
CA MET A 12 -17.06 7.00 -13.36
C MET A 12 -15.64 7.29 -12.91
N ASN A 13 -14.69 6.41 -13.18
CA ASN A 13 -13.28 6.62 -12.88
C ASN A 13 -12.74 7.89 -13.55
N ASN A 14 -13.10 8.11 -14.80
CA ASN A 14 -12.75 9.36 -15.50
C ASN A 14 -13.40 10.60 -14.86
N LYS A 15 -14.62 10.47 -14.35
CA LYS A 15 -15.30 11.58 -13.66
C LYS A 15 -14.65 11.89 -12.32
N ILE A 16 -14.31 10.87 -11.54
CA ILE A 16 -13.58 11.02 -10.27
C ILE A 16 -12.21 11.66 -10.50
N LYS A 17 -11.46 11.18 -11.50
CA LYS A 17 -10.14 11.74 -11.85
C LYS A 17 -10.24 13.22 -12.24
N ARG A 18 -11.25 13.62 -13.03
CA ARG A 18 -11.50 15.03 -13.38
C ARG A 18 -11.86 15.88 -12.17
N LEU A 19 -12.67 15.34 -11.23
CA LEU A 19 -13.05 16.05 -10.02
C LEU A 19 -11.86 16.22 -9.08
N LYS A 20 -11.03 15.19 -8.90
CA LYS A 20 -9.78 15.28 -8.13
C LYS A 20 -8.84 16.34 -8.70
N SER A 21 -8.62 16.33 -10.02
CA SER A 21 -7.82 17.35 -10.71
C SER A 21 -8.39 18.75 -10.48
N TYR A 22 -9.70 18.93 -10.58
CA TYR A 22 -10.36 20.21 -10.31
C TYR A 22 -10.13 20.69 -8.87
N VAL A 23 -10.25 19.81 -7.89
CA VAL A 23 -9.98 20.15 -6.48
C VAL A 23 -8.51 20.50 -6.27
N ALA A 24 -7.58 19.72 -6.84
CA ALA A 24 -6.14 20.01 -6.77
C ALA A 24 -5.80 21.39 -7.40
N ASP A 25 -6.37 21.70 -8.55
CA ASP A 25 -6.20 23.03 -9.20
C ASP A 25 -6.71 24.18 -8.34
N LYS A 26 -7.68 23.91 -7.46
CA LYS A 26 -8.26 24.88 -6.51
C LYS A 26 -7.66 24.86 -5.12
N ALA A 27 -6.74 23.92 -4.82
CA ALA A 27 -6.11 23.79 -3.51
C ALA A 27 -5.39 25.09 -3.10
N LEU A 28 -4.68 25.73 -4.03
CA LEU A 28 -4.03 27.01 -3.80
C LEU A 28 -5.03 28.12 -3.46
N PHE A 29 -6.21 28.06 -4.05
CA PHE A 29 -7.31 28.97 -3.77
C PHE A 29 -7.90 28.72 -2.38
N LEU A 30 -8.08 27.47 -1.97
CA LEU A 30 -8.56 27.10 -0.63
C LEU A 30 -7.57 27.52 0.47
N LYS A 31 -6.26 27.53 0.20
CA LYS A 31 -5.23 28.09 1.09
C LYS A 31 -5.44 29.57 1.35
N THR A 32 -5.84 30.34 0.36
CA THR A 32 -6.09 31.79 0.47
C THR A 32 -7.24 32.11 1.46
N PHE A 33 -8.05 31.12 1.78
CA PHE A 33 -9.14 31.23 2.75
C PHE A 33 -8.81 30.62 4.11
N GLU A 34 -7.58 30.16 4.33
CA GLU A 34 -7.18 29.44 5.53
C GLU A 34 -7.97 28.13 5.77
N PHE A 35 -8.61 27.58 4.72
CA PHE A 35 -9.29 26.29 4.80
C PHE A 35 -8.36 25.09 4.71
N VAL A 36 -7.17 25.30 4.17
CA VAL A 36 -6.15 24.29 3.95
C VAL A 36 -4.83 24.87 4.44
N ASP A 37 -4.17 24.23 5.37
CA ASP A 37 -2.83 24.60 5.82
C ASP A 37 -1.75 24.06 4.87
N GLU A 38 -0.47 24.33 5.19
CA GLU A 38 0.64 23.92 4.32
C GLU A 38 0.78 22.39 4.24
N GLU A 39 0.50 21.69 5.33
CA GLU A 39 0.54 20.22 5.38
C GLU A 39 -0.56 19.60 4.49
N ASP A 40 -1.76 20.16 4.56
CA ASP A 40 -2.87 19.72 3.70
C ASP A 40 -2.58 20.05 2.22
N LEU A 41 -1.95 21.21 1.92
CA LEU A 41 -1.60 21.60 0.56
C LEU A 41 -0.53 20.64 -0.03
N GLU A 42 0.42 20.22 0.79
CA GLU A 42 1.41 19.22 0.37
C GLU A 42 0.74 17.91 -0.02
N LEU A 43 -0.28 17.45 0.70
CA LEU A 43 -1.08 16.28 0.34
C LEU A 43 -1.74 16.43 -1.05
N PHE A 44 -2.25 17.61 -1.39
CA PHE A 44 -2.81 17.90 -2.73
C PHE A 44 -1.76 17.91 -3.84
N LEU A 45 -0.53 18.31 -3.52
CA LEU A 45 0.57 18.41 -4.47
C LEU A 45 1.38 17.11 -4.58
N LEU A 46 1.27 16.22 -3.58
CA LEU A 46 2.05 14.98 -3.45
C LEU A 46 1.66 13.87 -4.43
N GLU A 47 0.53 13.99 -5.15
CA GLU A 47 0.27 13.11 -6.31
C GLU A 47 1.31 13.25 -7.43
N SER A 48 2.29 14.16 -7.29
CA SER A 48 3.26 14.48 -8.34
C SER A 48 4.74 14.28 -7.98
N LYS A 49 5.08 13.80 -6.78
CA LYS A 49 6.49 13.55 -6.43
C LYS A 49 6.66 12.20 -5.75
N PRO A 50 7.52 11.32 -6.27
CA PRO A 50 7.94 10.14 -5.53
C PRO A 50 8.65 10.60 -4.25
N GLN A 51 8.05 10.36 -3.09
CA GLN A 51 8.53 10.84 -1.78
C GLN A 51 9.68 10.05 -1.18
N SER A 52 10.12 9.00 -1.82
CA SER A 52 11.22 8.21 -1.28
C SER A 52 12.47 8.41 -2.11
N GLN A 53 13.49 8.96 -1.47
CA GLN A 53 14.85 8.87 -1.98
C GLN A 53 15.22 7.39 -2.08
N ARG A 54 15.62 6.94 -3.28
CA ARG A 54 16.27 5.65 -3.43
C ARG A 54 17.39 5.54 -2.42
N VAL A 55 17.42 4.45 -1.67
CA VAL A 55 18.52 4.17 -0.75
C VAL A 55 19.80 4.04 -1.58
N ASP A 56 20.88 4.69 -1.17
CA ASP A 56 22.19 4.48 -1.81
C ASP A 56 22.62 3.03 -1.62
N GLY A 57 22.84 2.32 -2.71
CA GLY A 57 23.12 0.89 -2.70
C GLY A 57 23.88 0.42 -3.93
N ILE A 58 24.16 -0.86 -3.97
CA ILE A 58 24.88 -1.53 -5.08
C ILE A 58 23.84 -2.06 -6.08
N SER A 59 23.95 -1.71 -7.35
CA SER A 59 23.06 -2.19 -8.39
C SER A 59 23.29 -3.67 -8.69
N PHE A 60 22.23 -4.48 -8.62
CA PHE A 60 22.25 -5.89 -8.98
C PHE A 60 22.62 -6.11 -10.44
N SER A 61 22.05 -5.34 -11.35
CA SER A 61 22.26 -5.47 -12.78
C SER A 61 23.66 -5.03 -13.21
N GLU A 62 24.16 -3.91 -12.64
CA GLU A 62 25.44 -3.32 -13.06
C GLU A 62 26.65 -4.04 -12.45
N ILE A 63 26.59 -4.40 -11.15
CA ILE A 63 27.76 -4.91 -10.43
C ILE A 63 27.79 -6.44 -10.42
N LEU A 64 26.63 -7.08 -10.28
CA LEU A 64 26.54 -8.54 -10.26
C LEU A 64 26.16 -9.15 -11.62
N ASN A 65 26.02 -8.33 -12.67
CA ASN A 65 25.64 -8.76 -14.03
C ASN A 65 24.37 -9.63 -14.06
N GLY A 66 23.44 -9.41 -13.15
CA GLY A 66 22.21 -10.19 -13.04
C GLY A 66 22.38 -11.61 -12.50
N ASP A 67 23.53 -11.94 -11.87
CA ASP A 67 23.80 -13.26 -11.30
C ASP A 67 23.14 -13.40 -9.92
N TYR A 68 22.08 -14.20 -9.86
CA TYR A 68 21.33 -14.45 -8.62
C TYR A 68 22.12 -15.24 -7.58
N GLN A 69 23.05 -16.11 -8.00
CA GLN A 69 23.89 -16.85 -7.06
C GLN A 69 24.84 -15.91 -6.32
N LYS A 70 25.42 -14.96 -7.02
CA LYS A 70 26.22 -13.90 -6.42
C LYS A 70 25.37 -12.97 -5.55
N ALA A 71 24.13 -12.68 -5.96
CA ALA A 71 23.21 -11.88 -5.16
C ALA A 71 22.89 -12.55 -3.82
N VAL A 72 22.64 -13.87 -3.81
CA VAL A 72 22.43 -14.64 -2.58
C VAL A 72 23.63 -14.54 -1.67
N SER A 73 24.84 -14.74 -2.21
CA SER A 73 26.09 -14.64 -1.43
C SER A 73 26.32 -13.25 -0.87
N TYR A 74 26.04 -12.21 -1.68
CA TYR A 74 26.15 -10.83 -1.23
C TYR A 74 25.15 -10.52 -0.10
N ILE A 75 23.88 -10.90 -0.26
CA ILE A 75 22.84 -10.70 0.77
C ILE A 75 23.22 -11.44 2.05
N GLN A 76 23.70 -12.70 1.94
CA GLN A 76 24.15 -13.46 3.11
C GLN A 76 25.30 -12.74 3.82
N ALA A 77 26.33 -12.31 3.09
CA ALA A 77 27.47 -11.58 3.66
C ALA A 77 27.03 -10.26 4.32
N HIS A 78 26.12 -9.51 3.68
CA HIS A 78 25.56 -8.28 4.24
C HIS A 78 24.80 -8.52 5.56
N LEU A 79 24.03 -9.62 5.64
CA LEU A 79 23.30 -9.99 6.87
C LEU A 79 24.27 -10.43 7.97
N VAL A 80 25.26 -11.27 7.65
CA VAL A 80 26.30 -11.71 8.58
C VAL A 80 27.08 -10.50 9.12
N GLY A 81 27.40 -9.52 8.28
CA GLY A 81 28.01 -8.26 8.71
C GLY A 81 27.17 -7.43 9.69
N LYS A 82 25.89 -7.80 9.88
CA LYS A 82 24.94 -7.20 10.84
C LYS A 82 24.57 -8.17 11.98
N ASP A 83 25.36 -9.21 12.20
CA ASP A 83 25.12 -10.26 13.18
C ASP A 83 23.80 -11.04 12.96
N ILE A 84 23.34 -11.12 11.71
CA ILE A 84 22.13 -11.87 11.34
C ILE A 84 22.54 -13.08 10.51
N LEU A 85 22.37 -14.26 11.10
CA LEU A 85 22.84 -15.52 10.54
C LEU A 85 21.67 -16.33 9.97
N TYR A 86 21.68 -16.47 8.63
CA TYR A 86 20.80 -17.41 7.92
C TYR A 86 21.66 -18.28 7.01
N PRO A 87 21.40 -19.61 6.99
CA PRO A 87 22.01 -20.50 6.01
C PRO A 87 21.73 -20.03 4.59
N ARG A 88 22.67 -20.25 3.68
CA ARG A 88 22.58 -19.84 2.27
C ARG A 88 21.28 -20.30 1.61
N HIS A 89 20.90 -21.56 1.83
CA HIS A 89 19.70 -22.14 1.23
C HIS A 89 18.39 -21.43 1.64
N ILE A 90 18.34 -20.84 2.84
CA ILE A 90 17.19 -20.04 3.30
C ILE A 90 17.06 -18.76 2.47
N ILE A 91 18.15 -18.06 2.25
CA ILE A 91 18.16 -16.80 1.46
C ILE A 91 17.88 -17.11 -0.01
N GLU A 92 18.48 -18.17 -0.55
CA GLU A 92 18.28 -18.62 -1.92
C GLU A 92 16.82 -19.02 -2.20
N ASN A 93 16.25 -19.85 -1.33
CA ASN A 93 14.83 -20.24 -1.43
C ASN A 93 13.92 -19.02 -1.32
N TYR A 94 14.16 -18.13 -0.35
CA TYR A 94 13.35 -16.94 -0.15
C TYR A 94 13.39 -16.01 -1.37
N LEU A 95 14.58 -15.71 -1.90
CA LEU A 95 14.73 -14.90 -3.11
C LEU A 95 14.05 -15.55 -4.33
N THR A 96 14.17 -16.87 -4.46
CA THR A 96 13.54 -17.63 -5.56
C THR A 96 12.01 -17.53 -5.47
N LEU A 97 11.45 -17.70 -4.27
CA LEU A 97 10.01 -17.61 -4.05
C LEU A 97 9.48 -16.17 -4.23
N LEU A 98 10.22 -15.16 -3.81
CA LEU A 98 9.83 -13.75 -4.04
C LEU A 98 9.64 -13.46 -5.54
N ARG A 99 10.45 -14.07 -6.40
CA ARG A 99 10.38 -13.89 -7.85
C ARG A 99 9.12 -14.47 -8.48
N THR A 100 8.45 -15.42 -7.84
CA THR A 100 7.17 -15.97 -8.35
C THR A 100 6.02 -14.97 -8.20
N LYS A 101 6.14 -14.00 -7.30
CA LYS A 101 5.08 -13.04 -6.95
C LYS A 101 3.83 -13.68 -6.35
N ASP A 102 3.91 -14.92 -5.92
CA ASP A 102 2.85 -15.62 -5.24
C ASP A 102 2.91 -15.35 -3.72
N LEU A 103 1.89 -15.82 -2.99
CA LEU A 103 1.90 -15.78 -1.53
C LEU A 103 2.97 -16.72 -1.00
N ILE A 104 3.87 -16.20 -0.16
CA ILE A 104 4.89 -17.00 0.52
C ILE A 104 4.47 -17.21 1.98
N ILE A 105 4.46 -18.43 2.44
CA ILE A 105 4.14 -18.77 3.84
C ILE A 105 5.40 -19.30 4.51
N LEU A 106 5.91 -18.55 5.48
CA LEU A 106 7.02 -18.95 6.34
C LEU A 106 6.46 -19.73 7.53
N ALA A 107 6.71 -21.01 7.57
CA ALA A 107 6.16 -21.94 8.57
C ALA A 107 7.25 -22.47 9.50
N GLY A 108 7.04 -22.43 10.81
CA GLY A 108 8.00 -22.95 11.80
C GLY A 108 7.63 -22.53 13.21
N ASP A 109 8.42 -22.96 14.17
CA ASP A 109 8.19 -22.68 15.59
C ASP A 109 8.28 -21.19 15.91
N SER A 110 7.67 -20.78 17.01
CA SER A 110 7.84 -19.42 17.53
C SER A 110 9.31 -19.15 17.81
N GLY A 111 9.80 -17.96 17.41
CA GLY A 111 11.21 -17.60 17.58
C GLY A 111 12.18 -18.17 16.55
N SER A 112 11.74 -18.91 15.54
CA SER A 112 12.62 -19.46 14.48
C SER A 112 13.18 -18.40 13.49
N GLY A 113 12.85 -17.12 13.65
CA GLY A 113 13.41 -16.03 12.84
C GLY A 113 12.60 -15.65 11.61
N LYS A 114 11.39 -16.20 11.40
CA LYS A 114 10.53 -15.94 10.23
C LYS A 114 10.34 -14.45 9.92
N THR A 115 9.78 -13.72 10.87
CA THR A 115 9.50 -12.28 10.73
C THR A 115 10.80 -11.46 10.64
N ASN A 116 11.86 -11.93 11.30
CA ASN A 116 13.17 -11.28 11.22
C ASN A 116 13.80 -11.43 9.83
N LEU A 117 13.61 -12.57 9.14
CA LEU A 117 14.07 -12.73 7.76
C LEU A 117 13.44 -11.66 6.87
N VAL A 118 12.12 -11.46 6.94
CA VAL A 118 11.42 -10.45 6.12
C VAL A 118 11.99 -9.05 6.35
N LYS A 119 12.19 -8.68 7.63
CA LYS A 119 12.72 -7.36 8.00
C LYS A 119 14.17 -7.15 7.53
N SER A 120 15.01 -8.15 7.77
CA SER A 120 16.43 -8.05 7.46
C SER A 120 16.70 -8.15 5.97
N PHE A 121 15.99 -9.02 5.27
CA PHE A 121 16.08 -9.13 3.81
C PHE A 121 15.60 -7.84 3.14
N ALA A 122 14.45 -7.28 3.54
CA ALA A 122 13.98 -6.02 3.00
C ALA A 122 15.04 -4.91 3.09
N LYS A 123 15.69 -4.79 4.25
CA LYS A 123 16.79 -3.83 4.43
C LYS A 123 18.00 -4.16 3.56
N ALA A 124 18.33 -5.43 3.39
CA ALA A 124 19.46 -5.86 2.58
C ALA A 124 19.26 -5.58 1.08
N VAL A 125 18.01 -5.44 0.62
CA VAL A 125 17.67 -5.12 -0.77
C VAL A 125 17.14 -3.70 -0.97
N GLY A 126 17.32 -2.81 0.01
CA GLY A 126 16.86 -1.41 -0.07
C GLY A 126 15.35 -1.25 -0.11
N GLY A 127 14.60 -2.26 0.32
CA GLY A 127 13.15 -2.27 0.37
C GLY A 127 12.57 -1.88 1.73
N LYS A 128 11.24 -1.81 1.80
CA LYS A 128 10.47 -1.58 3.03
C LYS A 128 9.79 -2.86 3.49
N SER A 129 9.81 -3.12 4.80
CA SER A 129 9.07 -4.22 5.41
C SER A 129 7.99 -3.68 6.33
N ILE A 130 6.78 -4.16 6.15
CA ILE A 130 5.61 -3.81 6.97
C ILE A 130 5.11 -5.09 7.61
N ILE A 131 5.09 -5.12 8.94
CA ILE A 131 4.61 -6.27 9.71
C ILE A 131 3.21 -5.96 10.20
N VAL A 132 2.25 -6.76 9.77
CA VAL A 132 0.83 -6.64 10.11
C VAL A 132 0.46 -7.82 11.01
N PRO A 133 0.28 -7.61 12.31
CA PRO A 133 -0.11 -8.69 13.22
C PRO A 133 -1.58 -9.06 12.99
N VAL A 134 -1.84 -10.31 12.67
CA VAL A 134 -3.19 -10.84 12.53
C VAL A 134 -3.79 -11.04 13.92
N LYS A 135 -5.08 -10.71 14.08
CA LYS A 135 -5.78 -10.83 15.35
C LYS A 135 -6.76 -12.01 15.31
N PRO A 136 -7.01 -12.70 16.44
CA PRO A 136 -7.90 -13.86 16.47
C PRO A 136 -9.35 -13.60 16.08
N ASN A 137 -9.78 -12.33 16.16
CA ASN A 137 -11.14 -11.89 15.85
C ASN A 137 -11.34 -11.45 14.39
N TRP A 138 -10.35 -11.63 13.52
CA TRP A 138 -10.49 -11.32 12.10
C TRP A 138 -11.42 -12.32 11.41
N THR A 139 -12.45 -11.80 10.72
CA THR A 139 -13.51 -12.62 10.10
C THR A 139 -13.90 -12.16 8.69
N SER A 140 -13.40 -11.00 8.24
CA SER A 140 -13.75 -10.44 6.93
C SER A 140 -12.56 -9.69 6.31
N SER A 141 -12.66 -9.39 5.01
CA SER A 141 -11.66 -8.56 4.30
C SER A 141 -11.55 -7.14 4.87
N GLU A 142 -12.56 -6.63 5.55
CA GLU A 142 -12.50 -5.35 6.24
C GLU A 142 -11.47 -5.32 7.37
N ASP A 143 -11.23 -6.47 8.03
CA ASP A 143 -10.18 -6.58 9.05
C ASP A 143 -8.78 -6.38 8.48
N LEU A 144 -8.57 -6.79 7.21
CA LEU A 144 -7.30 -6.65 6.51
C LEU A 144 -7.16 -5.30 5.80
N LEU A 145 -8.21 -4.82 5.15
CA LEU A 145 -8.19 -3.62 4.32
C LEU A 145 -8.63 -2.37 5.07
N GLY A 146 -9.55 -2.52 6.01
CA GLY A 146 -10.28 -1.44 6.63
C GLY A 146 -11.69 -1.32 6.06
N TYR A 147 -12.41 -0.30 6.50
CA TYR A 147 -13.80 -0.07 6.11
C TYR A 147 -14.12 1.41 6.01
N TYR A 148 -15.15 1.73 5.22
CA TYR A 148 -15.68 3.08 5.14
C TYR A 148 -16.60 3.36 6.34
N ASN A 149 -16.28 4.43 7.08
CA ASN A 149 -17.12 4.92 8.18
C ASN A 149 -18.07 6.01 7.67
N PRO A 150 -19.38 5.73 7.51
CA PRO A 150 -20.32 6.70 6.96
C PRO A 150 -20.59 7.90 7.88
N LEU A 151 -20.35 7.77 9.18
CA LEU A 151 -20.53 8.87 10.14
C LEU A 151 -19.41 9.90 10.02
N GLU A 152 -18.18 9.42 9.83
CA GLU A 152 -17.01 10.29 9.64
C GLU A 152 -16.79 10.62 8.15
N LYS A 153 -17.55 9.99 7.25
CA LYS A 153 -17.35 10.04 5.79
C LYS A 153 -15.89 9.81 5.41
N LYS A 154 -15.24 8.87 6.10
CA LYS A 154 -13.82 8.56 5.95
C LYS A 154 -13.59 7.05 5.89
N TYR A 155 -12.67 6.63 5.05
CA TYR A 155 -12.17 5.26 5.07
C TYR A 155 -11.13 5.08 6.18
N LEU A 156 -11.33 4.10 7.03
CA LEU A 156 -10.40 3.73 8.10
C LEU A 156 -9.51 2.60 7.59
N ALA A 157 -8.38 2.98 7.02
CA ALA A 157 -7.41 2.03 6.49
C ALA A 157 -6.69 1.27 7.60
N THR A 158 -6.27 0.07 7.27
CA THR A 158 -5.33 -0.71 8.06
C THR A 158 -3.90 -0.45 7.62
N PRO A 159 -2.89 -0.81 8.43
CA PRO A 159 -1.49 -0.73 8.01
C PRO A 159 -1.17 -1.55 6.74
N PHE A 160 -1.94 -2.59 6.46
CA PHE A 160 -1.82 -3.37 5.23
C PHE A 160 -2.21 -2.54 4.00
N LEU A 161 -3.38 -1.91 4.04
CA LEU A 161 -3.85 -1.07 2.94
C LEU A 161 -2.99 0.17 2.76
N GLU A 162 -2.58 0.82 3.86
CA GLU A 162 -1.66 1.97 3.81
C GLU A 162 -0.35 1.61 3.11
N ALA A 163 0.21 0.44 3.41
CA ALA A 163 1.43 -0.06 2.76
C ALA A 163 1.22 -0.31 1.26
N MET A 164 0.07 -0.82 0.86
CA MET A 164 -0.28 -1.02 -0.55
C MET A 164 -0.35 0.30 -1.32
N ILE A 165 -0.99 1.32 -0.72
CA ILE A 165 -1.09 2.66 -1.31
C ILE A 165 0.28 3.33 -1.40
N GLU A 166 1.08 3.23 -0.33
CA GLU A 166 2.45 3.74 -0.33
C GLU A 166 3.31 3.07 -1.40
N ALA A 167 3.15 1.77 -1.61
CA ALA A 167 3.84 1.04 -2.66
C ALA A 167 3.47 1.50 -4.07
N GLN A 168 2.20 1.81 -4.32
CA GLN A 168 1.77 2.40 -5.60
C GLN A 168 2.40 3.76 -5.88
N GLN A 169 2.60 4.56 -4.83
CA GLN A 169 3.24 5.88 -4.93
C GLN A 169 4.76 5.79 -5.13
N ASN A 170 5.37 4.64 -4.77
CA ASN A 170 6.82 4.42 -4.83
C ASN A 170 7.14 3.13 -5.62
N PRO A 171 6.86 3.07 -6.93
CA PRO A 171 6.94 1.83 -7.72
C PRO A 171 8.35 1.24 -7.83
N GLU A 172 9.39 2.03 -7.56
CA GLU A 172 10.79 1.60 -7.64
C GLU A 172 11.33 0.96 -6.35
N ILE A 173 10.55 1.00 -5.26
CA ILE A 173 10.95 0.43 -3.97
C ILE A 173 10.21 -0.89 -3.77
N PRO A 174 10.88 -2.01 -3.48
CA PRO A 174 10.20 -3.24 -3.13
C PRO A 174 9.61 -3.17 -1.72
N TYR A 175 8.34 -3.57 -1.60
CA TYR A 175 7.59 -3.65 -0.35
C TYR A 175 7.34 -5.11 0.03
N PHE A 176 7.69 -5.46 1.27
CA PHE A 176 7.51 -6.79 1.84
C PHE A 176 6.50 -6.69 2.96
N ILE A 177 5.24 -7.04 2.67
CA ILE A 177 4.15 -6.99 3.63
C ILE A 177 3.99 -8.36 4.26
N CYS A 178 4.28 -8.46 5.56
CA CYS A 178 4.23 -9.71 6.31
C CYS A 178 3.01 -9.74 7.23
N LEU A 179 2.11 -10.67 6.98
CA LEU A 179 1.02 -11.02 7.89
C LEU A 179 1.59 -11.93 8.97
N ASP A 180 1.87 -11.35 10.13
CA ASP A 180 2.47 -12.09 11.26
C ASP A 180 1.39 -12.87 12.01
N GLU A 181 1.71 -14.11 12.36
CA GLU A 181 0.74 -15.06 12.91
C GLU A 181 -0.51 -15.25 12.03
N MET A 182 -0.28 -15.37 10.72
CA MET A 182 -1.33 -15.40 9.71
C MET A 182 -2.44 -16.41 10.00
N ASN A 183 -2.14 -17.54 10.64
CA ASN A 183 -3.08 -18.59 10.99
C ASN A 183 -3.75 -18.42 12.37
N LEU A 184 -3.58 -17.27 13.03
CA LEU A 184 -4.28 -16.95 14.28
C LEU A 184 -5.79 -16.72 14.06
N ALA A 185 -6.17 -16.32 12.85
CA ALA A 185 -7.55 -16.28 12.36
C ALA A 185 -7.67 -17.14 11.10
N ARG A 186 -8.89 -17.40 10.66
CA ARG A 186 -9.12 -18.18 9.43
C ARG A 186 -8.77 -17.34 8.19
N VAL A 187 -7.66 -17.70 7.55
CA VAL A 187 -7.09 -16.96 6.41
C VAL A 187 -8.09 -16.81 5.26
N GLU A 188 -8.87 -17.84 4.97
CA GLU A 188 -9.87 -17.85 3.90
C GLU A 188 -11.00 -16.83 4.06
N TYR A 189 -11.16 -16.22 5.25
CA TYR A 189 -12.20 -15.22 5.49
C TYR A 189 -11.68 -13.81 5.26
N TYR A 190 -10.57 -13.46 5.90
CA TYR A 190 -10.06 -12.09 5.81
C TYR A 190 -9.16 -11.85 4.58
N PHE A 191 -8.66 -12.93 3.95
CA PHE A 191 -7.75 -12.85 2.80
C PHE A 191 -8.40 -13.29 1.48
N ALA A 192 -9.73 -13.53 1.46
CA ALA A 192 -10.45 -14.07 0.31
C ALA A 192 -10.28 -13.22 -0.96
N ASP A 193 -10.43 -11.91 -0.86
CA ASP A 193 -10.33 -10.98 -1.98
C ASP A 193 -8.92 -10.97 -2.57
N PHE A 194 -7.89 -11.08 -1.71
CA PHE A 194 -6.51 -11.17 -2.14
C PHE A 194 -6.15 -12.49 -2.82
N LEU A 195 -6.78 -13.59 -2.44
CA LEU A 195 -6.59 -14.85 -3.16
C LEU A 195 -7.04 -14.74 -4.61
N SER A 196 -8.16 -14.08 -4.84
CA SER A 196 -8.66 -13.82 -6.19
C SER A 196 -7.72 -12.89 -6.97
N LEU A 197 -7.20 -11.83 -6.33
CA LEU A 197 -6.20 -10.94 -6.93
C LEU A 197 -4.92 -11.66 -7.32
N LEU A 198 -4.44 -12.57 -6.48
CA LEU A 198 -3.24 -13.35 -6.76
C LEU A 198 -3.43 -14.30 -7.95
N GLU A 199 -4.66 -14.83 -8.15
CA GLU A 199 -4.99 -15.68 -9.30
C GLU A 199 -5.02 -14.91 -10.62
N THR A 200 -5.59 -13.71 -10.61
CA THR A 200 -5.82 -12.88 -11.80
C THR A 200 -4.78 -11.77 -11.96
N ARG A 201 -3.63 -11.90 -11.34
CA ARG A 201 -2.59 -10.87 -11.28
C ARG A 201 -2.08 -10.41 -12.66
N ASP A 202 -2.22 -11.25 -13.67
CA ASP A 202 -1.86 -10.94 -15.07
C ASP A 202 -2.89 -10.04 -15.77
N GLU A 203 -4.08 -9.89 -15.19
CA GLU A 203 -5.23 -9.16 -15.76
C GLU A 203 -5.42 -7.77 -15.13
N ASP A 204 -4.43 -7.27 -14.36
CA ASP A 204 -4.51 -6.01 -13.62
C ASP A 204 -5.71 -5.95 -12.65
N PRO A 205 -5.88 -6.94 -11.76
CA PRO A 205 -7.05 -7.03 -10.92
C PRO A 205 -7.12 -5.89 -9.91
N GLU A 206 -8.34 -5.48 -9.60
CA GLU A 206 -8.65 -4.35 -8.74
C GLU A 206 -9.61 -4.75 -7.62
N ILE A 207 -9.36 -4.28 -6.40
CA ILE A 207 -10.29 -4.43 -5.27
C ILE A 207 -11.01 -3.11 -5.07
N SER A 208 -12.35 -3.14 -5.10
CA SER A 208 -13.18 -2.01 -4.66
C SER A 208 -13.14 -1.90 -3.14
N LEU A 209 -12.74 -0.75 -2.61
CA LEU A 209 -12.67 -0.49 -1.17
C LEU A 209 -13.99 0.03 -0.63
N TYR A 210 -14.73 0.80 -1.43
CA TYR A 210 -16.07 1.31 -1.11
C TYR A 210 -16.80 1.70 -2.40
N ALA A 211 -18.11 1.95 -2.28
CA ALA A 211 -18.92 2.30 -3.44
C ALA A 211 -18.44 3.62 -4.06
N GLU A 212 -18.18 3.61 -5.37
CA GLU A 212 -17.75 4.81 -6.12
C GLU A 212 -18.73 5.98 -6.02
N ASP A 213 -20.01 5.69 -5.86
CA ASP A 213 -21.06 6.71 -5.67
C ASP A 213 -20.81 7.57 -4.43
N GLU A 214 -20.26 7.01 -3.34
CA GLU A 214 -19.98 7.75 -2.11
C GLU A 214 -18.82 8.74 -2.31
N SER A 215 -17.74 8.34 -2.97
CA SER A 215 -16.63 9.25 -3.28
C SER A 215 -17.03 10.33 -4.28
N ALA A 216 -17.81 9.97 -5.30
CA ALA A 216 -18.32 10.91 -6.30
C ALA A 216 -19.27 11.94 -5.66
N HIS A 217 -20.06 11.53 -4.68
CA HIS A 217 -20.96 12.44 -3.94
C HIS A 217 -20.17 13.47 -3.14
N VAL A 218 -19.19 13.04 -2.34
CA VAL A 218 -18.33 13.94 -1.54
C VAL A 218 -17.56 14.91 -2.43
N LEU A 219 -16.99 14.44 -3.56
CA LEU A 219 -16.32 15.29 -4.54
C LEU A 219 -17.28 16.30 -5.18
N SER A 220 -18.52 15.92 -5.45
CA SER A 220 -19.54 16.79 -6.02
C SER A 220 -19.97 17.88 -5.03
N GLU A 221 -20.16 17.52 -3.75
CA GLU A 221 -20.43 18.46 -2.66
C GLU A 221 -19.28 19.46 -2.50
N LEU A 222 -18.03 18.98 -2.47
CA LEU A 222 -16.86 19.82 -2.35
C LEU A 222 -16.72 20.78 -3.55
N LYS A 223 -16.95 20.30 -4.77
CA LYS A 223 -16.97 21.13 -5.97
C LYS A 223 -18.00 22.23 -5.85
N ALA A 224 -19.22 21.93 -5.45
CA ALA A 224 -20.27 22.93 -5.29
C ALA A 224 -19.87 24.03 -4.29
N VAL A 225 -19.23 23.65 -3.18
CA VAL A 225 -18.72 24.59 -2.18
C VAL A 225 -17.62 25.48 -2.76
N VAL A 226 -16.65 24.89 -3.46
CA VAL A 226 -15.55 25.65 -4.11
C VAL A 226 -16.09 26.63 -5.15
N ASP A 227 -17.07 26.21 -5.96
CA ASP A 227 -17.69 27.08 -7.00
C ASP A 227 -18.44 28.27 -6.35
N ILE A 228 -19.17 28.05 -5.24
CA ILE A 228 -19.85 29.11 -4.49
C ILE A 228 -18.82 30.13 -3.97
N ILE A 229 -17.76 29.66 -3.30
CA ILE A 229 -16.72 30.51 -2.74
C ILE A 229 -16.00 31.29 -3.87
N GLN A 230 -15.68 30.63 -4.99
CA GLN A 230 -15.00 31.26 -6.12
C GLN A 230 -15.86 32.34 -6.78
N SER A 231 -17.16 32.10 -6.94
CA SER A 231 -18.07 33.07 -7.56
C SER A 231 -18.20 34.36 -6.74
N THR A 232 -17.83 34.34 -5.46
CA THR A 232 -17.96 35.44 -4.53
C THR A 232 -16.65 36.13 -4.21
N LYS A 233 -15.51 35.62 -4.73
CA LYS A 233 -14.17 36.13 -4.46
C LYS A 233 -14.06 37.66 -4.73
N ASP A 234 -14.56 38.13 -5.87
CA ASP A 234 -14.43 39.54 -6.27
C ASP A 234 -15.27 40.48 -5.39
N LYS A 235 -16.36 39.97 -4.80
CA LYS A 235 -17.28 40.74 -3.98
C LYS A 235 -16.82 40.87 -2.52
N TYR A 236 -16.17 39.85 -1.98
CA TYR A 236 -15.82 39.75 -0.54
C TYR A 236 -14.30 39.69 -0.30
N SER A 237 -13.46 39.88 -1.29
CA SER A 237 -12.01 39.88 -1.15
C SER A 237 -11.48 41.26 -0.70
N GLN A 238 -10.69 41.26 0.37
CA GLN A 238 -9.86 42.40 0.78
C GLN A 238 -8.38 41.98 0.77
N ASN A 239 -7.56 42.67 0.01
CA ASN A 239 -6.12 42.39 -0.13
C ASN A 239 -5.81 40.94 -0.61
N GLY A 240 -6.67 40.36 -1.44
CA GLY A 240 -6.47 38.99 -1.95
C GLY A 240 -6.98 37.88 -1.01
N VAL A 241 -7.45 38.22 0.19
CA VAL A 241 -8.04 37.28 1.14
C VAL A 241 -9.54 37.50 1.18
N VAL A 242 -10.34 36.44 1.07
CA VAL A 242 -11.79 36.52 1.17
C VAL A 242 -12.19 36.57 2.63
N ASN A 243 -12.95 37.59 2.99
CA ASN A 243 -13.52 37.70 4.32
C ASN A 243 -14.74 36.77 4.45
N PHE A 244 -14.51 35.57 4.96
CA PHE A 244 -15.53 34.55 5.09
C PHE A 244 -16.65 34.93 6.07
N ILE A 245 -16.35 35.76 7.07
CA ILE A 245 -17.35 36.27 8.02
C ILE A 245 -18.34 37.18 7.30
N GLU A 246 -17.87 38.06 6.42
CA GLU A 246 -18.73 38.93 5.61
C GLU A 246 -19.55 38.12 4.59
N LEU A 247 -18.95 37.08 4.00
CA LEU A 247 -19.64 36.16 3.10
C LEU A 247 -20.79 35.43 3.80
N LEU A 248 -20.59 34.97 5.02
CA LEU A 248 -21.63 34.29 5.80
C LEU A 248 -22.77 35.22 6.27
N LYS A 249 -22.57 36.54 6.26
CA LYS A 249 -23.64 37.52 6.54
C LYS A 249 -24.59 37.68 5.35
N ASP A 250 -24.17 37.34 4.13
CA ASP A 250 -25.05 37.32 2.97
C ASP A 250 -25.99 36.10 3.07
N GLU A 251 -27.28 36.36 3.33
CA GLU A 251 -28.26 35.30 3.55
C GLU A 251 -28.44 34.34 2.38
N THR A 252 -28.25 34.84 1.16
CA THR A 252 -28.35 34.02 -0.05
C THR A 252 -27.20 33.03 -0.15
N LEU A 253 -25.97 33.52 0.04
CA LEU A 253 -24.76 32.69 -0.01
C LEU A 253 -24.69 31.72 1.16
N ASN A 254 -25.04 32.17 2.35
CA ASN A 254 -25.12 31.30 3.52
C ASN A 254 -26.16 30.18 3.32
N SER A 255 -27.31 30.49 2.68
CA SER A 255 -28.30 29.45 2.34
C SER A 255 -27.80 28.45 1.32
N GLN A 256 -27.04 28.90 0.31
CA GLN A 256 -26.41 28.02 -0.69
C GLN A 256 -25.36 27.12 -0.06
N LEU A 257 -24.49 27.66 0.81
CA LEU A 257 -23.49 26.88 1.54
C LEU A 257 -24.13 25.86 2.48
N ARG A 258 -25.21 26.26 3.20
CA ARG A 258 -25.96 25.32 4.06
C ARG A 258 -26.56 24.17 3.27
N LEU A 259 -27.13 24.44 2.12
CA LEU A 259 -27.64 23.41 1.22
C LEU A 259 -26.53 22.46 0.75
N ALA A 260 -25.38 23.02 0.35
CA ALA A 260 -24.23 22.23 -0.11
C ALA A 260 -23.64 21.34 1.00
N PHE A 261 -23.67 21.80 2.26
CA PHE A 261 -23.18 21.03 3.41
C PHE A 261 -24.27 20.18 4.11
N GLY A 262 -25.54 20.31 3.71
CA GLY A 262 -26.65 19.64 4.38
C GLY A 262 -26.94 20.16 5.80
N PHE A 263 -26.59 21.41 6.13
CA PHE A 263 -26.84 22.03 7.44
C PHE A 263 -28.25 22.59 7.57
N SER A 264 -28.84 22.42 8.74
CA SER A 264 -30.21 22.88 9.01
C SER A 264 -30.31 24.32 9.56
N ASP A 265 -29.29 24.78 10.28
CA ASP A 265 -29.26 26.06 10.98
C ASP A 265 -28.06 26.96 10.60
N LYS A 266 -28.06 28.24 11.06
CA LYS A 266 -26.90 29.14 10.89
C LYS A 266 -25.75 28.66 11.77
N ASP A 267 -24.88 27.85 11.16
CA ASP A 267 -23.74 27.28 11.83
C ASP A 267 -22.55 28.27 11.90
N SER A 268 -21.62 28.00 12.82
CA SER A 268 -20.44 28.84 13.01
C SER A 268 -19.41 28.63 11.91
N LEU A 269 -18.55 29.64 11.68
CA LEU A 269 -17.42 29.58 10.75
C LEU A 269 -16.57 28.31 10.98
N ILE A 270 -16.33 27.96 12.26
CA ILE A 270 -15.55 26.78 12.65
C ILE A 270 -16.17 25.49 12.11
N LYS A 271 -17.51 25.40 12.10
CA LYS A 271 -18.20 24.21 11.60
C LYS A 271 -18.05 24.07 10.08
N TYR A 272 -18.19 25.17 9.32
CA TYR A 272 -17.93 25.17 7.89
C TYR A 272 -16.47 24.78 7.57
N HIS A 273 -15.52 25.39 8.27
CA HIS A 273 -14.10 25.07 8.13
C HIS A 273 -13.81 23.59 8.40
N SER A 274 -14.30 23.06 9.52
CA SER A 274 -14.12 21.67 9.89
C SER A 274 -14.74 20.71 8.87
N GLU A 275 -15.89 21.06 8.29
CA GLU A 275 -16.56 20.22 7.30
C GLU A 275 -15.83 20.20 5.97
N ILE A 276 -15.35 21.36 5.47
CA ILE A 276 -14.54 21.45 4.27
C ILE A 276 -13.25 20.63 4.44
N ARG A 277 -12.56 20.81 5.57
CA ARG A 277 -11.33 20.06 5.87
C ARG A 277 -11.59 18.55 5.93
N ARG A 278 -12.71 18.13 6.52
CA ARG A 278 -13.13 16.74 6.58
C ARG A 278 -13.39 16.16 5.18
N MET A 279 -14.12 16.89 4.33
CA MET A 279 -14.39 16.48 2.94
C MET A 279 -13.09 16.35 2.12
N LEU A 280 -12.19 17.32 2.25
CA LEU A 280 -10.89 17.29 1.60
C LEU A 280 -10.08 16.07 2.03
N SER A 281 -9.96 15.85 3.34
CA SER A 281 -9.24 14.68 3.88
C SER A 281 -9.85 13.36 3.39
N ALA A 282 -11.18 13.25 3.35
CA ALA A 282 -11.86 12.03 2.90
C ALA A 282 -11.55 11.70 1.43
N VAL A 283 -11.51 12.72 0.56
CA VAL A 283 -11.26 12.56 -0.87
C VAL A 283 -9.80 12.26 -1.19
N MET A 284 -8.87 12.83 -0.40
CA MET A 284 -7.44 12.80 -0.71
C MET A 284 -6.73 11.55 -0.17
N THR A 285 -7.26 10.93 0.90
CA THR A 285 -6.52 9.89 1.62
C THR A 285 -6.70 8.48 1.07
N MET A 286 -7.83 8.18 0.39
CA MET A 286 -8.11 6.82 -0.07
C MET A 286 -8.70 6.76 -1.46
N PRO A 287 -8.14 5.94 -2.37
CA PRO A 287 -8.78 5.62 -3.64
C PRO A 287 -10.04 4.79 -3.40
N SER A 288 -11.01 4.83 -4.33
CA SER A 288 -12.21 3.96 -4.30
C SER A 288 -11.88 2.49 -4.52
N SER A 289 -10.77 2.24 -5.21
CA SER A 289 -10.27 0.91 -5.51
C SER A 289 -8.75 0.88 -5.48
N ILE A 290 -8.17 -0.29 -5.30
CA ILE A 290 -6.72 -0.49 -5.29
C ILE A 290 -6.33 -1.64 -6.22
N LYS A 291 -5.35 -1.40 -7.07
CA LYS A 291 -4.67 -2.44 -7.85
C LYS A 291 -3.51 -3.03 -7.07
N MET A 292 -3.18 -4.28 -7.33
CA MET A 292 -2.01 -4.92 -6.72
C MET A 292 -0.72 -4.32 -7.30
N PRO A 293 0.08 -3.58 -6.51
CA PRO A 293 1.31 -2.99 -7.02
C PRO A 293 2.33 -4.05 -7.41
N ALA A 294 3.03 -3.86 -8.53
CA ALA A 294 4.03 -4.80 -9.02
C ALA A 294 5.24 -4.96 -8.08
N ASN A 295 5.52 -3.95 -7.28
CA ASN A 295 6.62 -3.91 -6.31
C ASN A 295 6.26 -4.48 -4.92
N VAL A 296 5.05 -5.03 -4.74
CA VAL A 296 4.61 -5.64 -3.47
C VAL A 296 4.82 -7.15 -3.48
N HIS A 297 5.34 -7.66 -2.36
CA HIS A 297 5.43 -9.08 -2.03
C HIS A 297 4.64 -9.34 -0.74
N ILE A 298 3.74 -10.31 -0.77
CA ILE A 298 2.93 -10.68 0.40
C ILE A 298 3.49 -11.95 1.00
N ILE A 299 3.78 -11.89 2.29
CA ILE A 299 4.35 -12.97 3.07
C ILE A 299 3.44 -13.26 4.26
N GLY A 300 3.16 -14.52 4.54
CA GLY A 300 2.52 -14.96 5.78
C GLY A 300 3.55 -15.63 6.68
N ALA A 301 3.56 -15.29 7.96
CA ALA A 301 4.30 -16.07 8.97
C ALA A 301 3.31 -16.88 9.80
N ILE A 302 3.53 -18.19 9.91
CA ILE A 302 2.68 -19.08 10.69
C ILE A 302 3.49 -19.83 11.73
N ASN A 303 2.88 -20.02 12.90
CA ASN A 303 3.40 -20.90 13.94
C ASN A 303 2.77 -22.28 13.79
N ILE A 304 3.60 -23.32 13.84
CA ILE A 304 3.16 -24.71 13.76
C ILE A 304 2.94 -25.21 15.19
N ASP A 305 1.93 -24.68 15.85
CA ASP A 305 1.50 -25.14 17.16
C ASP A 305 0.03 -25.60 17.13
N GLU A 306 -0.42 -26.27 18.18
CA GLU A 306 -1.76 -26.88 18.25
C GLU A 306 -2.88 -25.86 18.46
N THR A 307 -2.57 -24.59 18.69
CA THR A 307 -3.53 -23.54 19.07
C THR A 307 -4.04 -22.70 17.91
N THR A 308 -3.49 -22.87 16.72
CA THR A 308 -3.76 -22.06 15.53
C THR A 308 -4.66 -22.79 14.52
N HIS A 309 -5.25 -22.02 13.59
CA HIS A 309 -6.07 -22.58 12.52
C HIS A 309 -5.20 -23.27 11.45
N TYR A 310 -5.70 -24.38 10.91
CA TYR A 310 -5.09 -25.01 9.73
C TYR A 310 -5.35 -24.15 8.49
N LEU A 311 -4.38 -24.11 7.60
CA LEU A 311 -4.56 -23.48 6.30
C LEU A 311 -5.46 -24.36 5.43
N SER A 312 -6.45 -23.73 4.79
CA SER A 312 -7.35 -24.46 3.88
C SER A 312 -6.61 -24.87 2.60
N PRO A 313 -7.08 -25.92 1.91
CA PRO A 313 -6.53 -26.31 0.61
C PRO A 313 -6.48 -25.17 -0.39
N LYS A 314 -7.47 -24.26 -0.36
CA LYS A 314 -7.51 -23.07 -1.24
C LYS A 314 -6.31 -22.15 -1.06
N ILE A 315 -5.80 -22.02 0.16
CA ILE A 315 -4.60 -21.24 0.46
C ILE A 315 -3.37 -22.01 0.00
N LEU A 316 -3.31 -23.32 0.31
CA LEU A 316 -2.15 -24.16 0.00
C LEU A 316 -1.89 -24.29 -1.50
N ASP A 317 -2.95 -24.31 -2.31
CA ASP A 317 -2.84 -24.38 -3.78
C ASP A 317 -2.25 -23.09 -4.41
N ARG A 318 -2.24 -21.98 -3.65
CA ARG A 318 -1.86 -20.64 -4.14
C ARG A 318 -0.69 -20.04 -3.40
N ALA A 319 -0.08 -20.80 -2.51
CA ALA A 319 1.01 -20.34 -1.68
C ALA A 319 2.22 -21.26 -1.77
N HIS A 320 3.39 -20.68 -1.66
CA HIS A 320 4.63 -21.42 -1.47
C HIS A 320 4.97 -21.50 0.01
N ILE A 321 5.13 -22.71 0.53
CA ILE A 321 5.45 -22.92 1.94
C ILE A 321 6.96 -23.12 2.09
N MET A 322 7.58 -22.24 2.86
CA MET A 322 8.96 -22.34 3.27
C MET A 322 9.04 -22.70 4.74
N ARG A 323 9.66 -23.84 5.06
CA ARG A 323 9.82 -24.29 6.44
C ARG A 323 11.06 -23.70 7.06
N PHE A 324 10.90 -23.25 8.29
CA PHE A 324 11.98 -22.82 9.17
C PHE A 324 12.23 -23.88 10.23
N GLU A 325 13.45 -24.33 10.28
CA GLU A 325 13.93 -25.15 11.39
C GLU A 325 14.38 -24.28 12.56
N SER A 326 14.52 -24.88 13.71
CA SER A 326 15.01 -24.16 14.89
C SER A 326 16.42 -23.62 14.63
N PRO A 327 16.71 -22.35 14.90
CA PRO A 327 18.05 -21.78 14.77
C PRO A 327 19.11 -22.52 15.60
N LEU A 328 18.67 -23.23 16.65
CA LEU A 328 19.54 -24.03 17.51
C LEU A 328 20.13 -25.26 16.80
N LEU A 329 19.56 -25.66 15.65
CA LEU A 329 20.05 -26.77 14.83
C LEU A 329 21.01 -26.33 13.73
N SER A 330 21.19 -25.03 13.52
CA SER A 330 22.11 -24.49 12.51
C SER A 330 23.53 -24.44 13.04
N ASP A 331 24.50 -24.94 12.26
CA ASP A 331 25.92 -24.77 12.58
C ASP A 331 26.38 -23.37 12.11
N TRP A 332 26.63 -22.51 13.08
CA TRP A 332 27.04 -21.13 12.84
C TRP A 332 28.43 -21.04 12.16
N ASN A 333 29.32 -22.02 12.42
CA ASN A 333 30.61 -22.06 11.76
C ASN A 333 30.47 -22.40 10.27
N GLU A 334 29.50 -23.23 9.91
CA GLU A 334 29.18 -23.55 8.52
C GLU A 334 28.69 -22.31 7.78
N ILE A 335 27.76 -21.51 8.37
CA ILE A 335 27.30 -20.26 7.79
C ILE A 335 28.42 -19.26 7.58
N LEU A 336 29.35 -19.13 8.54
CA LEU A 336 30.52 -18.25 8.43
C LEU A 336 31.50 -18.76 7.35
N ALA A 337 31.65 -20.07 7.18
CA ALA A 337 32.44 -20.65 6.12
C ALA A 337 31.84 -20.40 4.73
N GLU A 338 30.53 -20.52 4.57
CA GLU A 338 29.82 -20.18 3.32
C GLU A 338 30.09 -18.76 2.87
N VAL A 339 30.07 -17.79 3.81
CA VAL A 339 30.33 -16.38 3.51
C VAL A 339 31.81 -16.13 3.15
N SER A 340 32.74 -16.87 3.76
CA SER A 340 34.18 -16.70 3.49
C SER A 340 34.61 -17.19 2.10
N GLU A 341 33.78 -17.93 1.40
CA GLU A 341 34.03 -18.36 0.01
C GLU A 341 33.93 -17.20 -1.01
N TYR A 342 33.34 -16.08 -0.62
CA TYR A 342 33.10 -14.93 -1.51
C TYR A 342 33.75 -13.67 -0.98
N GLU A 343 34.54 -13.03 -1.83
CA GLU A 343 35.13 -11.72 -1.53
C GLU A 343 34.30 -10.61 -2.20
N PHE A 344 33.79 -9.69 -1.40
CA PHE A 344 33.12 -8.48 -1.87
C PHE A 344 33.86 -7.26 -1.31
N ASP A 345 34.06 -6.24 -2.12
CA ASP A 345 34.79 -5.03 -1.77
C ASP A 345 34.08 -4.24 -0.66
N ASP A 346 32.74 -4.17 -0.69
CA ASP A 346 31.92 -3.49 0.30
C ASP A 346 30.55 -4.19 0.47
N ILE A 347 30.33 -4.73 1.65
CA ILE A 347 29.07 -5.38 2.05
C ILE A 347 28.18 -4.50 2.93
N SER A 348 28.57 -3.25 3.16
CA SER A 348 27.83 -2.34 4.06
C SER A 348 26.53 -1.81 3.43
N LYS A 349 26.51 -1.70 2.10
CA LYS A 349 25.39 -1.14 1.34
C LYS A 349 24.36 -2.23 0.96
N PRO A 350 23.08 -1.85 0.83
CA PRO A 350 22.06 -2.78 0.33
C PRO A 350 22.27 -3.08 -1.17
N LEU A 351 21.83 -4.27 -1.60
CA LEU A 351 21.80 -4.69 -2.99
C LEU A 351 20.48 -4.25 -3.65
N ILE A 352 20.52 -3.28 -4.52
CA ILE A 352 19.35 -2.72 -5.17
C ILE A 352 18.99 -3.53 -6.41
N PHE A 353 17.82 -4.13 -6.39
CA PHE A 353 17.25 -4.82 -7.54
C PHE A 353 16.37 -3.87 -8.35
N ASP A 354 16.39 -4.04 -9.67
CA ASP A 354 15.30 -3.58 -10.50
C ASP A 354 14.04 -4.38 -10.13
N ILE A 355 12.88 -3.75 -10.11
CA ILE A 355 11.64 -4.42 -9.65
C ILE A 355 11.36 -5.69 -10.45
N ASP A 356 11.62 -5.67 -11.75
CA ASP A 356 11.47 -6.83 -12.63
C ASP A 356 12.42 -7.99 -12.27
N ALA A 357 13.59 -7.69 -11.71
CA ALA A 357 14.53 -8.70 -11.24
C ALA A 357 14.06 -9.42 -9.96
N LEU A 358 13.20 -8.77 -9.15
CA LEU A 358 12.49 -9.39 -8.03
C LEU A 358 11.19 -10.10 -8.45
N GLY A 359 10.98 -10.26 -9.76
CA GLY A 359 9.88 -10.97 -10.36
C GLY A 359 8.86 -10.05 -11.01
N TYR A 360 8.62 -10.33 -12.27
CA TYR A 360 7.55 -9.74 -13.06
C TYR A 360 6.79 -10.87 -13.74
N ARG A 361 5.56 -11.09 -13.37
CA ARG A 361 4.79 -12.29 -13.74
C ARG A 361 4.60 -12.43 -15.25
N ALA A 362 4.52 -11.32 -15.97
CA ALA A 362 4.45 -11.31 -17.44
C ALA A 362 5.69 -11.90 -18.13
N ASN A 363 6.83 -12.00 -17.43
CA ASN A 363 8.08 -12.58 -17.95
C ASN A 363 8.14 -14.10 -17.79
N TYR A 364 7.18 -14.72 -17.08
CA TYR A 364 7.15 -16.18 -16.96
C TYR A 364 6.45 -16.79 -18.18
N PRO A 365 7.02 -17.90 -18.71
CA PRO A 365 6.36 -18.63 -19.78
C PRO A 365 4.98 -19.08 -19.31
N LYS A 366 3.95 -18.79 -20.11
CA LYS A 366 2.63 -19.32 -19.87
C LYS A 366 2.69 -20.85 -19.97
N PHE A 367 1.97 -21.52 -19.07
CA PHE A 367 1.88 -22.97 -19.12
C PHE A 367 1.34 -23.41 -20.50
N ASP A 368 2.18 -24.12 -21.25
CA ASP A 368 1.79 -24.72 -22.52
C ASP A 368 1.21 -26.11 -22.25
N ARG A 369 -0.07 -26.31 -22.52
CA ARG A 369 -0.74 -27.59 -22.34
C ARG A 369 -0.25 -28.66 -23.32
N GLU A 370 0.37 -28.25 -24.43
CA GLU A 370 0.90 -29.16 -25.46
C GLU A 370 2.35 -29.58 -25.17
N ASN A 371 3.04 -28.85 -24.29
CA ASN A 371 4.43 -29.12 -23.94
C ASN A 371 4.65 -28.83 -22.42
N PRO A 372 4.12 -29.71 -21.51
CA PRO A 372 4.19 -29.53 -20.07
C PRO A 372 5.59 -29.63 -19.47
#